data_92b746c5b42e7cf992e7378af4256ab2
#
_entry.id   92b746c5b42e7cf992e7378af4256ab2
#
_cell.length_a   1.000
_cell.length_b   1.000
_cell.length_c   1.000
_cell.angle_alpha   90.00
_cell.angle_beta   90.00
_cell.angle_gamma   90.00
#
_symmetry.space_group_name_H-M   'P 1'
#
loop_
_entity.id
_entity.type
_entity.pdbx_description
1 polymer ?
#
loop_
_entity_poly.entity_id
_entity_poly.type
_entity_poly.pdbx_seq_one_letter_code
_entity_poly.pdbx_strand_id
1 'polypeptide(L)'
;MKKVALVYIFLSAQIFGQNISLFNPQINYDLVGGFYDIDSIRELSINFYNPNYHNTLVNSFFFNSSLRIPATVELNGEVFDSVGVRYKGNSTFCIPNDNGVPKVPYNLDMNYWVSGQKLMNYKKVKLANGYLDATFAREHLASEIYQNYLPSPEVNLTKLNVQGNYLGLYVNTESINKQFLEKHFGEKDGVLFKCDNADVFCGDNSGNNATEPNLSWMGTDSLSYYDTYTIKSDYGWEQLLDLIYTLNHNTSEIDSILNVDRVLWAFAVNTVIANFDTYNGYYVHNYYLY
;
A
#
# COMPACT_ATOMS: atom_id res chain seq x y z
N MET A 1 37.75 -38.64 52.94
CA MET A 1 36.64 -38.45 51.96
C MET A 1 36.14 -37.02 52.06
N LYS A 2 36.54 -36.18 51.12
CA LYS A 2 36.05 -34.75 51.07
C LYS A 2 34.77 -34.75 50.28
N LYS A 3 33.67 -34.25 50.87
CA LYS A 3 32.38 -34.02 50.20
C LYS A 3 32.50 -32.73 49.42
N VAL A 4 32.40 -32.82 48.11
CA VAL A 4 32.27 -31.65 47.23
C VAL A 4 30.77 -31.26 47.20
N ALA A 5 30.45 -30.11 47.75
CA ALA A 5 29.12 -29.54 47.63
C ALA A 5 29.00 -28.81 46.29
N LEU A 6 28.14 -29.31 45.42
CA LEU A 6 27.81 -28.64 44.16
C LEU A 6 26.78 -27.54 44.46
N VAL A 7 27.22 -26.29 44.38
CA VAL A 7 26.32 -25.11 44.49
C VAL A 7 25.75 -24.82 43.10
N TYR A 8 24.47 -25.11 42.89
CA TYR A 8 23.73 -24.67 41.73
C TYR A 8 23.36 -23.18 41.90
N ILE A 9 24.07 -22.31 41.18
CA ILE A 9 23.67 -20.93 41.06
C ILE A 9 22.57 -20.87 39.98
N PHE A 10 21.32 -20.77 40.40
CA PHE A 10 20.23 -20.36 39.51
C PHE A 10 20.42 -18.88 39.21
N LEU A 11 21.00 -18.55 38.08
CA LEU A 11 20.87 -17.25 37.47
C LEU A 11 19.40 -17.15 36.97
N SER A 12 18.54 -16.57 37.76
CA SER A 12 17.27 -16.03 37.25
C SER A 12 17.61 -14.84 36.37
N ALA A 13 17.78 -15.06 35.07
CA ALA A 13 17.70 -14.00 34.12
C ALA A 13 16.28 -13.45 34.24
N GLN A 14 16.12 -12.31 34.90
CA GLN A 14 14.91 -11.49 34.74
C GLN A 14 14.97 -10.99 33.30
N ILE A 15 14.31 -11.71 32.43
CA ILE A 15 13.90 -11.19 31.14
C ILE A 15 12.95 -10.05 31.51
N PHE A 16 13.45 -8.83 31.49
CA PHE A 16 12.58 -7.67 31.38
C PHE A 16 11.87 -7.85 30.04
N GLY A 17 10.73 -8.53 30.09
CA GLY A 17 9.83 -8.56 28.97
C GLY A 17 9.47 -7.10 28.75
N GLN A 18 10.03 -6.49 27.71
CA GLN A 18 9.36 -5.37 27.08
C GLN A 18 7.91 -5.84 26.96
N ASN A 19 6.96 -5.03 27.40
CA ASN A 19 5.57 -5.27 27.12
C ASN A 19 5.45 -5.20 25.58
N ILE A 20 5.72 -6.32 24.92
CA ILE A 20 5.37 -6.52 23.53
C ILE A 20 3.86 -6.51 23.57
N SER A 21 3.30 -5.34 23.32
CA SER A 21 1.90 -5.22 22.95
C SER A 21 1.76 -6.11 21.72
N LEU A 22 1.30 -7.33 21.93
CA LEU A 22 1.03 -8.25 20.85
C LEU A 22 0.06 -7.50 19.93
N PHE A 23 0.51 -7.27 18.71
CA PHE A 23 -0.36 -6.68 17.68
C PHE A 23 -1.62 -7.55 17.64
N ASN A 24 -2.77 -6.95 17.99
CA ASN A 24 -4.05 -7.63 17.88
C ASN A 24 -4.74 -7.13 16.62
N PRO A 25 -4.52 -7.78 15.48
CA PRO A 25 -5.01 -7.32 14.19
C PRO A 25 -6.54 -7.34 14.09
N GLN A 26 -7.19 -8.26 14.78
CA GLN A 26 -8.62 -8.56 14.64
C GLN A 26 -9.51 -7.34 14.90
N ILE A 27 -9.09 -6.41 15.77
CA ILE A 27 -9.84 -5.19 16.10
C ILE A 27 -9.83 -4.18 14.94
N ASN A 28 -8.83 -4.26 14.08
CA ASN A 28 -8.55 -3.24 13.06
C ASN A 28 -9.08 -3.58 11.68
N TYR A 29 -9.68 -4.77 11.48
CA TYR A 29 -10.14 -5.21 10.19
C TYR A 29 -11.66 -5.26 10.11
N ASP A 30 -12.17 -5.08 8.89
CA ASP A 30 -13.60 -5.08 8.63
C ASP A 30 -14.21 -6.43 9.03
N LEU A 31 -15.33 -6.34 9.72
CA LEU A 31 -16.12 -7.48 10.12
C LEU A 31 -17.04 -7.92 8.96
N VAL A 32 -17.73 -9.03 9.17
CA VAL A 32 -18.77 -9.53 8.26
C VAL A 32 -19.73 -8.39 7.86
N GLY A 33 -19.91 -8.22 6.56
CA GLY A 33 -20.71 -7.15 5.97
C GLY A 33 -19.98 -5.83 5.73
N GLY A 34 -18.73 -5.66 6.19
CA GLY A 34 -17.87 -4.52 5.89
C GLY A 34 -17.50 -4.41 4.41
N PHE A 35 -16.88 -3.29 4.02
CA PHE A 35 -16.51 -3.07 2.60
C PHE A 35 -15.50 -4.11 2.09
N TYR A 36 -14.60 -4.53 2.96
CA TYR A 36 -13.56 -5.53 2.66
C TYR A 36 -13.89 -6.94 3.13
N ASP A 37 -15.15 -7.21 3.52
CA ASP A 37 -15.60 -8.56 3.84
C ASP A 37 -15.28 -9.52 2.68
N ILE A 38 -14.44 -10.52 2.95
CA ILE A 38 -13.94 -11.45 1.93
C ILE A 38 -15.02 -12.41 1.43
N ASP A 39 -16.01 -12.70 2.25
CA ASP A 39 -17.12 -13.59 1.89
C ASP A 39 -18.16 -12.88 0.99
N SER A 40 -17.97 -11.58 0.76
CA SER A 40 -18.88 -10.73 -0.01
C SER A 40 -18.23 -10.20 -1.30
N ILE A 41 -18.52 -10.83 -2.44
CA ILE A 41 -18.14 -10.29 -3.75
C ILE A 41 -19.16 -9.22 -4.16
N ARG A 42 -18.79 -7.95 -4.03
CA ARG A 42 -19.64 -6.81 -4.36
C ARG A 42 -19.64 -6.53 -5.85
N GLU A 43 -20.70 -5.91 -6.33
CA GLU A 43 -20.80 -5.44 -7.71
C GLU A 43 -20.73 -3.93 -7.74
N LEU A 44 -19.75 -3.39 -8.46
CA LEU A 44 -19.47 -1.96 -8.60
C LEU A 44 -19.60 -1.56 -10.07
N SER A 45 -20.31 -0.47 -10.33
CA SER A 45 -20.45 0.11 -11.66
C SER A 45 -19.83 1.50 -11.70
N ILE A 46 -19.12 1.83 -12.78
CA ILE A 46 -18.57 3.16 -13.05
C ILE A 46 -19.16 3.66 -14.37
N ASN A 47 -19.85 4.81 -14.33
CA ASN A 47 -20.43 5.46 -15.49
C ASN A 47 -19.84 6.87 -15.65
N PHE A 48 -18.99 7.04 -16.64
CA PHE A 48 -18.35 8.32 -16.94
C PHE A 48 -19.30 9.24 -17.67
N TYR A 49 -19.29 10.53 -17.34
CA TYR A 49 -20.05 11.56 -18.09
C TYR A 49 -19.43 11.84 -19.46
N ASN A 50 -18.11 11.70 -19.58
CA ASN A 50 -17.41 11.88 -20.83
C ASN A 50 -17.39 10.58 -21.65
N PRO A 51 -18.00 10.52 -22.83
CA PRO A 51 -17.98 9.31 -23.67
C PRO A 51 -16.56 8.94 -24.15
N ASN A 52 -15.64 9.90 -24.21
CA ASN A 52 -14.23 9.67 -24.55
C ASN A 52 -13.34 9.48 -23.30
N TYR A 53 -13.91 8.98 -22.21
CA TYR A 53 -13.24 8.84 -20.91
C TYR A 53 -11.93 8.05 -21.01
N HIS A 54 -11.90 6.98 -21.81
CA HIS A 54 -10.72 6.11 -21.90
C HIS A 54 -9.51 6.88 -22.42
N ASN A 55 -9.62 7.57 -23.56
CA ASN A 55 -8.52 8.35 -24.11
C ASN A 55 -8.10 9.49 -23.15
N THR A 56 -9.06 10.11 -22.48
CA THR A 56 -8.76 11.15 -21.48
C THR A 56 -7.97 10.58 -20.31
N LEU A 57 -8.34 9.41 -19.82
CA LEU A 57 -7.64 8.75 -18.69
C LEU A 57 -6.27 8.19 -19.10
N VAL A 58 -6.12 7.67 -20.33
CA VAL A 58 -4.81 7.24 -20.88
C VAL A 58 -3.88 8.45 -20.98
N ASN A 59 -4.32 9.55 -21.57
CA ASN A 59 -3.53 10.77 -21.66
C ASN A 59 -3.16 11.30 -20.27
N SER A 60 -4.11 11.28 -19.32
CA SER A 60 -3.86 11.67 -17.94
C SER A 60 -2.80 10.79 -17.29
N PHE A 61 -2.87 9.50 -17.49
CA PHE A 61 -1.91 8.55 -16.92
C PHE A 61 -0.46 8.89 -17.31
N PHE A 62 -0.22 9.23 -18.56
CA PHE A 62 1.13 9.53 -19.07
C PHE A 62 1.60 10.96 -18.80
N PHE A 63 0.70 11.94 -18.85
CA PHE A 63 1.08 13.37 -18.85
C PHE A 63 0.65 14.14 -17.60
N ASN A 64 -0.31 13.63 -16.84
CA ASN A 64 -0.79 14.25 -15.61
C ASN A 64 -1.46 13.21 -14.70
N SER A 65 -0.66 12.35 -14.10
CA SER A 65 -1.13 11.21 -13.28
C SER A 65 -2.01 11.60 -12.07
N SER A 66 -2.05 12.87 -11.71
CA SER A 66 -2.92 13.39 -10.64
C SER A 66 -4.34 13.71 -11.13
N LEU A 67 -4.53 13.93 -12.42
CA LEU A 67 -5.83 14.28 -12.99
C LEU A 67 -6.84 13.14 -12.79
N ARG A 68 -8.03 13.52 -12.36
CA ARG A 68 -9.20 12.63 -12.28
C ARG A 68 -10.31 13.19 -13.13
N ILE A 69 -11.15 12.33 -13.67
CA ILE A 69 -12.37 12.73 -14.34
C ILE A 69 -13.59 12.26 -13.55
N PRO A 70 -14.71 13.01 -13.62
CA PRO A 70 -15.91 12.66 -12.86
C PRO A 70 -16.65 11.47 -13.48
N ALA A 71 -17.17 10.63 -12.58
CA ALA A 71 -18.05 9.53 -12.94
C ALA A 71 -19.11 9.35 -11.85
N THR A 72 -20.22 8.74 -12.21
CA THR A 72 -21.13 8.13 -11.25
C THR A 72 -20.64 6.73 -10.91
N VAL A 73 -20.62 6.42 -9.62
CA VAL A 73 -20.29 5.09 -9.11
C VAL A 73 -21.49 4.52 -8.40
N GLU A 74 -21.81 3.27 -8.67
CA GLU A 74 -22.89 2.55 -8.03
C GLU A 74 -22.35 1.30 -7.33
N LEU A 75 -22.76 1.07 -6.09
CA LEU A 75 -22.49 -0.14 -5.32
C LEU A 75 -23.79 -0.68 -4.74
N ASN A 76 -24.21 -1.89 -5.13
CA ASN A 76 -25.40 -2.55 -4.61
C ASN A 76 -26.69 -1.68 -4.68
N GLY A 77 -26.82 -0.84 -5.72
CA GLY A 77 -27.95 0.07 -5.92
C GLY A 77 -27.83 1.43 -5.23
N GLU A 78 -26.80 1.66 -4.41
CA GLU A 78 -26.47 2.98 -3.87
C GLU A 78 -25.60 3.74 -4.89
N VAL A 79 -26.03 4.97 -5.22
CA VAL A 79 -25.42 5.81 -6.27
C VAL A 79 -24.62 6.95 -5.65
N PHE A 80 -23.38 7.08 -6.09
CA PHE A 80 -22.45 8.15 -5.71
C PHE A 80 -22.11 8.98 -6.94
N ASP A 81 -22.43 10.24 -6.89
CA ASP A 81 -22.22 11.18 -8.00
C ASP A 81 -20.88 11.88 -7.90
N SER A 82 -20.34 12.33 -9.05
CA SER A 82 -19.11 13.12 -9.11
C SER A 82 -17.91 12.48 -8.40
N VAL A 83 -17.74 11.18 -8.54
CA VAL A 83 -16.56 10.47 -8.02
C VAL A 83 -15.36 10.71 -8.92
N GLY A 84 -14.21 11.01 -8.33
CA GLY A 84 -12.96 11.23 -9.05
C GLY A 84 -12.29 9.93 -9.46
N VAL A 85 -12.29 9.62 -10.75
CA VAL A 85 -11.71 8.36 -11.26
C VAL A 85 -10.44 8.61 -12.08
N ARG A 86 -9.44 7.77 -11.90
CA ARG A 86 -8.23 7.70 -12.73
C ARG A 86 -7.75 6.26 -12.90
N TYR A 87 -6.91 6.03 -13.88
CA TYR A 87 -6.14 4.78 -13.96
C TYR A 87 -5.03 4.77 -12.92
N LYS A 88 -4.57 3.59 -12.58
CA LYS A 88 -3.45 3.37 -11.63
C LYS A 88 -2.56 2.22 -12.11
N GLY A 89 -1.54 1.95 -11.34
CA GLY A 89 -0.57 0.89 -11.61
C GLY A 89 0.54 1.37 -12.52
N ASN A 90 1.31 0.44 -13.02
CA ASN A 90 2.40 0.65 -13.95
C ASN A 90 2.34 -0.44 -15.01
N SER A 91 3.15 -1.49 -14.96
CA SER A 91 3.06 -2.64 -15.87
C SER A 91 1.65 -3.24 -15.93
N THR A 92 0.94 -3.25 -14.79
CA THR A 92 -0.45 -3.71 -14.69
C THR A 92 -1.45 -2.85 -15.47
N PHE A 93 -1.11 -1.59 -15.77
CA PHE A 93 -1.87 -0.73 -16.68
C PHE A 93 -1.31 -0.81 -18.10
N CYS A 94 0.00 -0.60 -18.25
CA CYS A 94 0.65 -0.41 -19.53
C CYS A 94 0.50 -1.61 -20.46
N ILE A 95 0.84 -2.81 -19.98
CA ILE A 95 0.85 -3.99 -20.83
C ILE A 95 -0.56 -4.35 -21.32
N PRO A 96 -1.61 -4.38 -20.48
CA PRO A 96 -2.98 -4.54 -20.97
C PRO A 96 -3.41 -3.44 -21.95
N ASN A 97 -3.15 -2.17 -21.62
CA ASN A 97 -3.52 -1.03 -22.46
C ASN A 97 -2.87 -1.12 -23.86
N ASP A 98 -1.58 -1.39 -23.92
CA ASP A 98 -0.82 -1.47 -25.18
C ASP A 98 -1.26 -2.66 -26.06
N ASN A 99 -1.82 -3.68 -25.44
CA ASN A 99 -2.41 -4.83 -26.11
C ASN A 99 -3.93 -4.68 -26.37
N GLY A 100 -4.50 -3.48 -26.14
CA GLY A 100 -5.91 -3.21 -26.38
C GLY A 100 -6.86 -3.96 -25.43
N VAL A 101 -6.37 -4.41 -24.27
CA VAL A 101 -7.19 -5.09 -23.27
C VAL A 101 -7.90 -4.05 -22.40
N PRO A 102 -9.24 -4.02 -22.35
CA PRO A 102 -9.99 -3.00 -21.63
C PRO A 102 -9.92 -3.15 -20.09
N LYS A 103 -9.46 -4.30 -19.62
CA LYS A 103 -9.36 -4.61 -18.19
C LYS A 103 -8.10 -3.99 -17.58
N VAL A 104 -8.16 -2.71 -17.29
CA VAL A 104 -7.08 -1.91 -16.68
C VAL A 104 -7.44 -1.55 -15.22
N PRO A 105 -6.46 -1.23 -14.36
CA PRO A 105 -6.73 -0.94 -12.96
C PRO A 105 -7.22 0.50 -12.73
N TYR A 106 -8.13 0.67 -11.77
CA TYR A 106 -8.78 1.94 -11.42
C TYR A 106 -8.42 2.40 -10.00
N ASN A 107 -8.45 3.72 -9.81
CA ASN A 107 -8.37 4.37 -8.51
C ASN A 107 -9.48 5.42 -8.41
N LEU A 108 -10.40 5.21 -7.49
CA LEU A 108 -11.55 6.07 -7.24
C LEU A 108 -11.27 6.94 -6.01
N ASP A 109 -11.70 8.20 -6.07
CA ASP A 109 -11.71 9.13 -4.97
C ASP A 109 -13.11 9.65 -4.75
N MET A 110 -13.79 9.11 -3.76
CA MET A 110 -15.16 9.47 -3.43
C MET A 110 -15.27 10.92 -2.98
N ASN A 111 -14.23 11.42 -2.33
CA ASN A 111 -14.19 12.73 -1.70
C ASN A 111 -13.57 13.83 -2.58
N TYR A 112 -13.32 13.56 -3.87
CA TYR A 112 -12.54 14.45 -4.73
C TYR A 112 -13.27 15.77 -5.03
N TRP A 113 -14.54 15.70 -5.47
CA TRP A 113 -15.40 16.87 -5.70
C TRP A 113 -16.49 17.04 -4.66
N VAL A 114 -16.94 15.95 -4.05
CA VAL A 114 -18.01 15.98 -3.04
C VAL A 114 -17.39 15.73 -1.67
N SER A 115 -17.23 16.81 -0.91
CA SER A 115 -16.61 16.73 0.42
C SER A 115 -17.41 15.82 1.36
N GLY A 116 -16.70 14.92 2.05
CA GLY A 116 -17.31 13.98 2.99
C GLY A 116 -17.89 12.73 2.35
N GLN A 117 -17.99 12.64 1.02
CA GLN A 117 -18.52 11.46 0.35
C GLN A 117 -17.63 10.24 0.60
N LYS A 118 -18.25 9.12 0.93
CA LYS A 118 -17.59 7.85 1.24
C LYS A 118 -18.42 6.69 0.71
N LEU A 119 -17.76 5.67 0.22
CA LEU A 119 -18.36 4.39 -0.12
C LEU A 119 -18.11 3.43 1.04
N MET A 120 -19.18 3.02 1.75
CA MET A 120 -19.10 2.17 2.94
C MET A 120 -17.99 2.62 3.92
N ASN A 121 -17.94 3.92 4.24
CA ASN A 121 -16.95 4.59 5.08
C ASN A 121 -15.58 4.85 4.47
N TYR A 122 -15.27 4.35 3.28
CA TYR A 122 -13.98 4.58 2.62
C TYR A 122 -14.03 5.73 1.60
N LYS A 123 -13.03 6.61 1.66
CA LYS A 123 -12.86 7.72 0.72
C LYS A 123 -12.18 7.32 -0.58
N LYS A 124 -11.42 6.24 -0.56
CA LYS A 124 -10.64 5.76 -1.70
C LYS A 124 -10.97 4.30 -1.97
N VAL A 125 -11.09 3.96 -3.25
CA VAL A 125 -11.25 2.57 -3.72
C VAL A 125 -10.17 2.30 -4.76
N LYS A 126 -9.42 1.22 -4.58
CA LYS A 126 -8.38 0.78 -5.50
C LYS A 126 -8.75 -0.56 -6.09
N LEU A 127 -8.94 -0.59 -7.39
CA LEU A 127 -9.32 -1.79 -8.12
C LEU A 127 -8.14 -2.23 -8.99
N ALA A 128 -7.46 -3.30 -8.60
CA ALA A 128 -6.42 -3.93 -9.39
C ALA A 128 -7.04 -4.98 -10.33
N ASN A 129 -6.53 -5.05 -11.55
CA ASN A 129 -7.10 -5.91 -12.60
C ASN A 129 -6.68 -7.38 -12.51
N GLY A 130 -5.90 -7.77 -11.48
CA GLY A 130 -5.39 -9.13 -11.33
C GLY A 130 -4.45 -9.55 -12.47
N TYR A 131 -3.69 -8.60 -13.02
CA TYR A 131 -2.73 -8.87 -14.09
C TYR A 131 -1.70 -9.91 -13.65
N LEU A 132 -1.51 -10.96 -14.46
CA LEU A 132 -0.66 -12.12 -14.18
C LEU A 132 -1.05 -12.96 -12.95
N ASP A 133 -2.23 -12.73 -12.38
CA ASP A 133 -2.79 -13.59 -11.35
C ASP A 133 -4.10 -14.24 -11.81
N ALA A 134 -4.00 -15.43 -12.39
CA ALA A 134 -5.16 -16.17 -12.87
C ALA A 134 -6.11 -16.63 -11.75
N THR A 135 -5.63 -16.63 -10.50
CA THR A 135 -6.41 -17.04 -9.33
C THR A 135 -7.14 -15.88 -8.67
N PHE A 136 -6.68 -14.64 -8.85
CA PHE A 136 -7.10 -13.45 -8.10
C PHE A 136 -6.88 -13.57 -6.58
N ALA A 137 -6.12 -14.55 -6.12
CA ALA A 137 -5.97 -14.87 -4.71
C ALA A 137 -4.65 -14.36 -4.10
N ARG A 138 -3.62 -14.05 -4.92
CA ARG A 138 -2.28 -13.72 -4.41
C ARG A 138 -2.27 -12.52 -3.49
N GLU A 139 -2.90 -11.41 -3.91
CA GLU A 139 -2.93 -10.17 -3.13
C GLU A 139 -3.72 -10.35 -1.83
N HIS A 140 -4.84 -11.08 -1.90
CA HIS A 140 -5.64 -11.42 -0.72
C HIS A 140 -4.86 -12.31 0.26
N LEU A 141 -4.32 -13.44 -0.19
CA LEU A 141 -3.56 -14.36 0.69
C LEU A 141 -2.34 -13.69 1.30
N ALA A 142 -1.62 -12.86 0.53
CA ALA A 142 -0.52 -12.07 1.05
C ALA A 142 -0.99 -11.11 2.16
N SER A 143 -2.10 -10.40 1.93
CA SER A 143 -2.70 -9.51 2.92
C SER A 143 -3.07 -10.23 4.21
N GLU A 144 -3.74 -11.38 4.13
CA GLU A 144 -4.07 -12.21 5.30
C GLU A 144 -2.85 -12.63 6.11
N ILE A 145 -1.76 -13.00 5.42
CA ILE A 145 -0.50 -13.36 6.09
C ILE A 145 0.09 -12.14 6.80
N TYR A 146 0.20 -11.00 6.09
CA TYR A 146 0.72 -9.76 6.70
C TYR A 146 -0.10 -9.31 7.90
N GLN A 147 -1.42 -9.39 7.84
CA GLN A 147 -2.33 -8.95 8.88
C GLN A 147 -2.09 -9.62 10.24
N ASN A 148 -1.49 -10.81 10.25
CA ASN A 148 -1.14 -11.50 11.49
C ASN A 148 0.09 -10.91 12.19
N TYR A 149 0.92 -10.13 11.48
CA TYR A 149 2.22 -9.67 11.98
C TYR A 149 2.39 -8.15 11.88
N LEU A 150 1.70 -7.51 10.93
CA LEU A 150 1.88 -6.11 10.55
C LEU A 150 0.55 -5.45 10.24
N PRO A 151 0.43 -4.12 10.43
CA PRO A 151 -0.62 -3.34 9.78
C PRO A 151 -0.55 -3.55 8.26
N SER A 152 -1.61 -4.09 7.69
CA SER A 152 -1.68 -4.39 6.25
C SER A 152 -3.02 -3.96 5.68
N PRO A 153 -3.06 -3.51 4.41
CA PRO A 153 -4.32 -3.22 3.73
C PRO A 153 -5.26 -4.42 3.71
N GLU A 154 -6.54 -4.17 3.89
CA GLU A 154 -7.57 -5.16 3.64
C GLU A 154 -7.76 -5.37 2.13
N VAL A 155 -8.12 -6.58 1.75
CA VAL A 155 -8.26 -6.98 0.35
C VAL A 155 -9.45 -7.90 0.17
N ASN A 156 -10.32 -7.59 -0.80
CA ASN A 156 -11.37 -8.51 -1.24
C ASN A 156 -11.57 -8.44 -2.76
N LEU A 157 -12.58 -9.14 -3.26
CA LEU A 157 -12.92 -9.17 -4.68
C LEU A 157 -14.17 -8.34 -4.99
N THR A 158 -14.14 -7.68 -6.14
CA THR A 158 -15.26 -6.87 -6.64
C THR A 158 -15.50 -7.18 -8.11
N LYS A 159 -16.75 -7.38 -8.50
CA LYS A 159 -17.17 -7.39 -9.90
C LYS A 159 -17.24 -5.96 -10.39
N LEU A 160 -16.64 -5.66 -11.54
CA LEU A 160 -16.64 -4.32 -12.09
C LEU A 160 -17.37 -4.25 -13.43
N ASN A 161 -18.33 -3.32 -13.51
CA ASN A 161 -18.94 -2.86 -14.73
C ASN A 161 -18.47 -1.44 -15.06
N VAL A 162 -18.14 -1.17 -16.31
CA VAL A 162 -17.79 0.18 -16.78
C VAL A 162 -18.61 0.50 -18.02
N GLN A 163 -19.38 1.60 -17.97
CA GLN A 163 -20.30 1.99 -19.04
C GLN A 163 -21.23 0.84 -19.45
N GLY A 164 -21.76 0.11 -18.48
CA GLY A 164 -22.63 -1.04 -18.70
C GLY A 164 -21.95 -2.32 -19.19
N ASN A 165 -20.63 -2.32 -19.40
CA ASN A 165 -19.88 -3.50 -19.82
C ASN A 165 -19.22 -4.17 -18.62
N TYR A 166 -19.44 -5.45 -18.44
CA TYR A 166 -18.79 -6.25 -17.41
C TYR A 166 -17.32 -6.51 -17.76
N LEU A 167 -16.41 -5.98 -16.95
CA LEU A 167 -14.97 -6.14 -17.15
C LEU A 167 -14.37 -7.32 -16.36
N GLY A 168 -15.14 -7.97 -15.49
CA GLY A 168 -14.71 -9.12 -14.72
C GLY A 168 -14.45 -8.83 -13.25
N LEU A 169 -13.73 -9.72 -12.59
CA LEU A 169 -13.31 -9.59 -11.20
C LEU A 169 -12.11 -8.65 -11.10
N TYR A 170 -12.12 -7.82 -10.07
CA TYR A 170 -11.03 -6.95 -9.65
C TYR A 170 -10.66 -7.22 -8.20
N VAL A 171 -9.40 -7.06 -7.88
CA VAL A 171 -8.92 -7.07 -6.50
C VAL A 171 -9.10 -5.66 -5.95
N ASN A 172 -9.91 -5.53 -4.89
CA ASN A 172 -10.16 -4.27 -4.22
C ASN A 172 -9.27 -4.19 -2.97
N THR A 173 -8.31 -3.25 -2.97
CA THR A 173 -7.28 -3.12 -1.95
C THR A 173 -7.44 -1.81 -1.18
N GLU A 174 -7.40 -1.86 0.13
CA GLU A 174 -7.44 -0.69 0.99
C GLU A 174 -6.31 0.30 0.67
N SER A 175 -6.61 1.57 0.75
CA SER A 175 -5.62 2.63 0.53
C SER A 175 -4.86 2.94 1.81
N ILE A 176 -3.53 2.88 1.78
CA ILE A 176 -2.69 3.43 2.85
C ILE A 176 -2.76 4.95 2.77
N ASN A 177 -3.47 5.55 3.73
CA ASN A 177 -3.76 6.99 3.84
C ASN A 177 -4.06 7.35 5.30
N LYS A 178 -4.45 8.60 5.58
CA LYS A 178 -4.80 9.06 6.94
C LYS A 178 -5.86 8.17 7.64
N GLN A 179 -6.81 7.60 6.90
CA GLN A 179 -7.82 6.69 7.46
C GLN A 179 -7.21 5.35 7.90
N PHE A 180 -6.32 4.79 7.09
CA PHE A 180 -5.54 3.59 7.42
C PHE A 180 -4.66 3.83 8.65
N LEU A 181 -3.97 4.99 8.71
CA LEU A 181 -3.12 5.34 9.84
C LEU A 181 -3.93 5.45 11.14
N GLU A 182 -5.05 6.17 11.12
CA GLU A 182 -5.93 6.31 12.29
C GLU A 182 -6.44 4.95 12.77
N LYS A 183 -6.79 4.05 11.85
CA LYS A 183 -7.28 2.71 12.14
C LYS A 183 -6.22 1.83 12.80
N HIS A 184 -4.98 1.87 12.33
CA HIS A 184 -3.93 0.95 12.77
C HIS A 184 -2.99 1.51 13.84
N PHE A 185 -2.86 2.84 13.92
CA PHE A 185 -1.93 3.50 14.84
C PHE A 185 -2.62 4.45 15.83
N GLY A 186 -3.93 4.68 15.67
CA GLY A 186 -4.68 5.62 16.51
C GLY A 186 -4.34 7.09 16.27
N GLU A 187 -3.57 7.37 15.20
CA GLU A 187 -3.04 8.68 14.84
C GLU A 187 -2.94 8.76 13.31
N LYS A 188 -3.18 9.93 12.72
CA LYS A 188 -3.26 10.09 11.24
C LYS A 188 -2.41 11.22 10.69
N ASP A 189 -1.84 12.04 11.56
CA ASP A 189 -1.13 13.26 11.19
C ASP A 189 0.40 13.13 11.33
N GLY A 190 0.89 11.93 11.61
CA GLY A 190 2.31 11.56 11.60
C GLY A 190 2.93 11.62 10.20
N VAL A 191 4.24 11.46 10.16
CA VAL A 191 5.02 11.50 8.91
C VAL A 191 4.78 10.24 8.09
N LEU A 192 4.29 10.39 6.88
CA LEU A 192 4.04 9.27 5.96
C LEU A 192 4.73 9.49 4.62
N PHE A 193 5.57 8.55 4.23
CA PHE A 193 6.15 8.48 2.89
C PHE A 193 5.69 7.23 2.15
N LYS A 194 5.37 7.39 0.87
CA LYS A 194 5.30 6.29 -0.08
C LYS A 194 6.67 6.17 -0.74
N CYS A 195 7.27 4.99 -0.66
CA CYS A 195 8.56 4.68 -1.23
C CYS A 195 8.34 3.85 -2.48
N ASP A 196 8.57 4.47 -3.63
CA ASP A 196 8.25 3.91 -4.94
C ASP A 196 9.19 4.53 -5.99
N ASN A 197 9.42 3.84 -7.08
CA ASN A 197 10.23 4.40 -8.16
C ASN A 197 9.46 5.51 -8.88
N ALA A 198 10.15 6.61 -9.21
CA ALA A 198 9.52 7.75 -9.87
C ALA A 198 9.07 7.43 -11.29
N ASP A 199 9.89 6.72 -12.02
CA ASP A 199 9.78 6.56 -13.46
C ASP A 199 9.70 5.09 -13.85
N VAL A 200 8.49 4.57 -13.85
CA VAL A 200 8.27 3.33 -14.57
C VAL A 200 7.39 3.65 -15.76
N PHE A 201 8.02 3.76 -16.91
CA PHE A 201 7.34 3.97 -18.18
C PHE A 201 6.90 2.66 -18.79
N CYS A 202 5.67 2.65 -19.28
CA CYS A 202 5.15 1.60 -20.12
C CYS A 202 6.10 1.31 -21.29
N GLY A 203 6.64 0.11 -21.32
CA GLY A 203 7.42 -0.37 -22.47
C GLY A 203 8.89 0.03 -22.51
N ASP A 204 9.37 0.80 -21.57
CA ASP A 204 10.78 1.09 -21.45
C ASP A 204 11.46 0.15 -20.46
N ASN A 205 12.26 -0.78 -20.98
CA ASN A 205 13.17 -1.60 -20.18
C ASN A 205 14.42 -0.80 -19.71
N SER A 206 14.40 0.51 -19.85
CA SER A 206 15.47 1.41 -19.38
C SER A 206 15.48 1.57 -17.85
N GLY A 207 14.62 0.87 -17.12
CA GLY A 207 14.59 0.80 -15.67
C GLY A 207 15.91 0.43 -14.97
N ASN A 208 16.96 0.18 -15.74
CA ASN A 208 18.32 -0.02 -15.23
C ASN A 208 18.96 1.25 -14.64
N ASN A 209 18.31 2.41 -14.68
CA ASN A 209 18.79 3.65 -14.09
C ASN A 209 17.77 4.34 -13.18
N ALA A 210 16.63 3.71 -12.89
CA ALA A 210 15.69 4.27 -11.91
C ALA A 210 16.35 4.26 -10.53
N THR A 211 16.39 5.42 -9.89
CA THR A 211 16.81 5.51 -8.49
C THR A 211 15.79 4.76 -7.64
N GLU A 212 16.26 3.82 -6.84
CA GLU A 212 15.40 3.03 -5.95
C GLU A 212 15.30 3.69 -4.57
N PRO A 213 14.16 3.58 -3.88
CA PRO A 213 14.01 4.06 -2.50
C PRO A 213 14.68 3.10 -1.50
N ASN A 214 15.98 2.92 -1.63
CA ASN A 214 16.78 1.94 -0.89
C ASN A 214 17.37 2.47 0.43
N LEU A 215 16.96 3.68 0.86
CA LEU A 215 17.45 4.37 2.06
C LEU A 215 18.96 4.64 2.04
N SER A 216 19.58 4.74 0.87
CA SER A 216 20.98 5.16 0.74
C SER A 216 21.14 6.65 1.00
N TRP A 217 22.23 7.03 1.67
CA TRP A 217 22.53 8.43 1.94
C TRP A 217 23.00 9.17 0.69
N MET A 218 22.25 10.19 0.27
CA MET A 218 22.55 11.06 -0.88
C MET A 218 22.85 12.53 -0.47
N GLY A 219 23.07 12.78 0.83
CA GLY A 219 23.30 14.11 1.37
C GLY A 219 22.11 14.72 2.09
N THR A 220 22.26 15.96 2.56
CA THR A 220 21.26 16.66 3.38
C THR A 220 20.19 17.39 2.58
N ASP A 221 20.32 17.45 1.26
CA ASP A 221 19.32 18.10 0.42
C ASP A 221 18.16 17.13 0.10
N SER A 222 16.97 17.43 0.61
CA SER A 222 15.78 16.62 0.38
C SER A 222 15.41 16.49 -1.10
N LEU A 223 15.80 17.44 -1.94
CA LEU A 223 15.54 17.38 -3.38
C LEU A 223 16.13 16.11 -4.04
N SER A 224 17.25 15.61 -3.51
CA SER A 224 17.90 14.39 -3.99
C SER A 224 17.05 13.12 -3.82
N TYR A 225 15.98 13.19 -3.02
CA TYR A 225 15.12 12.05 -2.66
C TYR A 225 13.72 12.13 -3.29
N TYR A 226 13.37 13.24 -3.95
CA TYR A 226 12.00 13.47 -4.44
C TYR A 226 11.55 12.47 -5.51
N ASP A 227 12.48 11.90 -6.26
CA ASP A 227 12.15 10.94 -7.33
C ASP A 227 11.68 9.59 -6.79
N THR A 228 12.06 9.24 -5.55
CA THR A 228 11.80 7.90 -4.99
C THR A 228 10.94 7.92 -3.73
N TYR A 229 10.85 9.06 -3.05
CA TYR A 229 10.08 9.21 -1.82
C TYR A 229 8.99 10.26 -2.01
N THR A 230 7.74 9.81 -2.04
CA THR A 230 6.59 10.72 -2.13
C THR A 230 6.01 10.98 -0.75
N ILE A 231 6.14 12.19 -0.25
CA ILE A 231 5.52 12.59 1.03
C ILE A 231 3.99 12.56 0.90
N LYS A 232 3.32 11.97 1.89
CA LYS A 232 1.85 11.87 2.00
C LYS A 232 1.29 12.61 3.21
N SER A 233 2.15 13.04 4.11
CA SER A 233 1.88 13.94 5.24
C SER A 233 2.14 15.39 4.85
N ASP A 234 1.76 16.32 5.74
CA ASP A 234 1.95 17.75 5.53
C ASP A 234 3.41 18.19 5.77
N TYR A 235 4.23 17.35 6.43
CA TYR A 235 5.63 17.54 6.75
C TYR A 235 6.35 16.20 6.85
N GLY A 236 7.72 16.19 6.93
CA GLY A 236 8.44 14.96 7.24
C GLY A 236 9.79 14.76 6.56
N TRP A 237 10.23 15.68 5.70
CA TRP A 237 11.52 15.51 5.00
C TRP A 237 12.71 15.42 5.96
N GLU A 238 12.71 16.21 7.05
CA GLU A 238 13.76 16.15 8.08
C GLU A 238 13.81 14.77 8.74
N GLN A 239 12.64 14.20 9.07
CA GLN A 239 12.53 12.88 9.68
C GLN A 239 13.00 11.76 8.74
N LEU A 240 12.70 11.86 7.44
CA LEU A 240 13.22 10.92 6.46
C LEU A 240 14.75 11.00 6.34
N LEU A 241 15.30 12.20 6.29
CA LEU A 241 16.75 12.41 6.21
C LEU A 241 17.46 11.93 7.48
N ASP A 242 16.86 12.13 8.66
CA ASP A 242 17.39 11.65 9.94
C ASP A 242 17.40 10.10 9.97
N LEU A 243 16.31 9.45 9.54
CA LEU A 243 16.27 7.99 9.40
C LEU A 243 17.37 7.48 8.46
N ILE A 244 17.48 8.07 7.27
CA ILE A 244 18.47 7.64 6.27
C ILE A 244 19.90 7.90 6.78
N TYR A 245 20.16 9.05 7.41
CA TYR A 245 21.44 9.35 7.99
C TYR A 245 21.82 8.35 9.09
N THR A 246 20.92 8.11 10.02
CA THR A 246 21.14 7.19 11.15
C THR A 246 21.39 5.78 10.65
N LEU A 247 20.61 5.31 9.67
CA LEU A 247 20.80 3.99 9.09
C LEU A 247 22.16 3.81 8.42
N ASN A 248 22.71 4.86 7.79
CA ASN A 248 23.97 4.78 7.05
C ASN A 248 25.22 5.13 7.89
N HIS A 249 25.08 5.92 8.98
CA HIS A 249 26.24 6.45 9.72
C HIS A 249 26.22 6.12 11.21
N ASN A 250 25.03 5.93 11.82
CA ASN A 250 24.87 5.73 13.26
C ASN A 250 23.94 4.54 13.54
N THR A 251 24.17 3.41 12.89
CA THR A 251 23.26 2.25 12.94
C THR A 251 22.99 1.73 14.36
N SER A 252 23.90 2.01 15.31
CA SER A 252 23.70 1.69 16.73
C SER A 252 22.55 2.46 17.39
N GLU A 253 22.10 3.56 16.79
CA GLU A 253 21.02 4.41 17.31
C GLU A 253 19.70 4.17 16.56
N ILE A 254 19.64 3.19 15.64
CA ILE A 254 18.50 3.02 14.74
C ILE A 254 17.19 2.68 15.47
N ASP A 255 17.28 2.01 16.61
CA ASP A 255 16.13 1.62 17.44
C ASP A 255 15.45 2.83 18.14
N SER A 256 16.13 3.99 18.18
CA SER A 256 15.55 5.23 18.67
C SER A 256 14.61 5.91 17.65
N ILE A 257 14.74 5.56 16.36
CA ILE A 257 14.02 6.21 15.27
C ILE A 257 13.07 5.21 14.57
N LEU A 258 13.47 3.95 14.46
CA LEU A 258 12.77 2.93 13.70
C LEU A 258 12.30 1.80 14.62
N ASN A 259 11.06 1.34 14.44
CA ASN A 259 10.60 0.12 15.08
C ASN A 259 11.25 -1.10 14.40
N VAL A 260 12.43 -1.48 14.89
CA VAL A 260 13.25 -2.56 14.32
C VAL A 260 12.50 -3.90 14.34
N ASP A 261 11.74 -4.20 15.40
CA ASP A 261 10.95 -5.43 15.47
C ASP A 261 9.95 -5.52 14.31
N ARG A 262 9.22 -4.45 14.04
CA ARG A 262 8.26 -4.38 12.92
C ARG A 262 8.95 -4.54 11.56
N VAL A 263 10.13 -3.97 11.38
CA VAL A 263 10.92 -4.13 10.16
C VAL A 263 11.35 -5.57 9.96
N LEU A 264 11.80 -6.24 11.04
CA LEU A 264 12.18 -7.64 10.98
C LEU A 264 11.00 -8.55 10.63
N TRP A 265 9.81 -8.27 11.17
CA TRP A 265 8.60 -8.98 10.76
C TRP A 265 8.25 -8.74 9.28
N ALA A 266 8.40 -7.51 8.77
CA ALA A 266 8.19 -7.21 7.37
C ALA A 266 9.15 -8.03 6.48
N PHE A 267 10.43 -8.09 6.83
CA PHE A 267 11.42 -8.89 6.11
C PHE A 267 11.12 -10.39 6.17
N ALA A 268 10.74 -10.89 7.34
CA ALA A 268 10.39 -12.30 7.50
C ALA A 268 9.19 -12.69 6.63
N VAL A 269 8.11 -11.91 6.66
CA VAL A 269 6.92 -12.18 5.85
C VAL A 269 7.25 -12.09 4.37
N ASN A 270 7.91 -11.01 3.91
CA ASN A 270 8.35 -10.86 2.52
C ASN A 270 9.14 -12.08 2.03
N THR A 271 10.06 -12.55 2.84
CA THR A 271 10.93 -13.70 2.51
C THR A 271 10.11 -14.98 2.38
N VAL A 272 9.20 -15.25 3.34
CA VAL A 272 8.39 -16.47 3.36
C VAL A 272 7.44 -16.54 2.17
N ILE A 273 6.80 -15.43 1.79
CA ILE A 273 5.88 -15.39 0.64
C ILE A 273 6.60 -15.14 -0.69
N ALA A 274 7.93 -15.06 -0.69
CA ALA A 274 8.77 -14.75 -1.86
C ALA A 274 8.35 -13.43 -2.56
N ASN A 275 8.06 -12.39 -1.77
CA ASN A 275 7.78 -11.06 -2.28
C ASN A 275 9.11 -10.36 -2.62
N PHE A 276 9.47 -10.39 -3.92
CA PHE A 276 10.70 -9.75 -4.42
C PHE A 276 10.49 -8.30 -4.87
N ASP A 277 9.27 -7.80 -4.78
CA ASP A 277 8.84 -6.48 -5.27
C ASP A 277 8.63 -5.52 -4.08
N THR A 278 9.62 -5.45 -3.18
CA THR A 278 9.58 -4.71 -1.92
C THR A 278 11.00 -4.37 -1.44
N TYR A 279 11.13 -3.67 -0.27
CA TYR A 279 12.41 -3.16 0.25
C TYR A 279 13.54 -4.20 0.32
N ASN A 280 13.26 -5.40 0.82
CA ASN A 280 14.25 -6.49 0.90
C ASN A 280 14.18 -7.47 -0.29
N GLY A 281 13.52 -7.06 -1.37
CA GLY A 281 13.40 -7.83 -2.60
C GLY A 281 14.42 -7.45 -3.67
N TYR A 282 14.19 -7.94 -4.90
CA TYR A 282 15.03 -7.62 -6.06
C TYR A 282 14.75 -6.22 -6.61
N TYR A 283 13.47 -5.78 -6.58
CA TYR A 283 13.06 -4.43 -6.94
C TYR A 283 12.68 -3.68 -5.67
N VAL A 284 13.52 -2.72 -5.27
CA VAL A 284 13.34 -1.97 -4.02
C VAL A 284 12.31 -0.87 -4.21
N HIS A 285 11.04 -1.16 -3.92
CA HIS A 285 9.92 -0.21 -3.92
C HIS A 285 8.69 -0.82 -3.21
N ASN A 286 7.49 -0.27 -3.41
CA ASN A 286 6.22 -0.76 -2.87
C ASN A 286 6.17 -0.87 -1.34
N TYR A 287 6.76 0.06 -0.61
CA TYR A 287 6.64 0.13 0.83
C TYR A 287 6.31 1.54 1.32
N TYR A 288 5.97 1.65 2.58
CA TYR A 288 5.67 2.92 3.25
C TYR A 288 6.51 3.05 4.51
N LEU A 289 6.87 4.29 4.83
CA LEU A 289 7.46 4.69 6.11
C LEU A 289 6.46 5.58 6.84
N TYR A 290 6.24 5.25 8.12
CA TYR A 290 5.34 5.99 9.01
C TYR A 290 5.93 6.10 10.41
#